data_8d8a25a4ddfa38a45676d43332311b0c
#
_entry.id   8d8a25a4ddfa38a45676d43332311b0c
#
_cell.length_a   1.000
_cell.length_b   1.000
_cell.length_c   1.000
_cell.angle_alpha   90.00
_cell.angle_beta   90.00
_cell.angle_gamma   90.00
#
_symmetry.space_group_name_H-M   'P 1'
#
loop_
_entity.id
_entity.type
_entity.pdbx_description
1 polymer ?
#
loop_
_entity_poly.entity_id
_entity_poly.type
_entity_poly.pdbx_seq_one_letter_code
_entity_poly.pdbx_strand_id
1 'polypeptide(L)'
;MRTNQINESLTAIVVPNSVTYIEQGVFESCSNLISVTLSNNLTNIPTTLFENAFSLTTIYYSGTAKGAPWGATNATIEANNTI
;
A
#
# COMPACT_ATOMS: atom_id res chain seq x y z
N MET A 1 -8.59 7.28 -1.69
CA MET A 1 -9.15 5.93 -1.78
C MET A 1 -9.56 5.46 -0.40
N ARG A 2 -10.73 4.91 -0.32
CA ARG A 2 -11.19 4.30 0.93
C ARG A 2 -11.72 2.91 0.60
N THR A 3 -11.77 2.04 1.56
CA THR A 3 -12.29 0.71 1.31
C THR A 3 -13.19 0.23 2.43
N ASN A 4 -14.32 -0.32 2.01
CA ASN A 4 -15.15 -1.19 2.83
C ASN A 4 -15.13 -2.59 2.24
N GLN A 5 -14.31 -2.81 1.23
CA GLN A 5 -14.39 -3.97 0.36
C GLN A 5 -13.09 -4.77 0.28
N ILE A 6 -12.04 -4.36 0.97
CA ILE A 6 -10.81 -5.13 0.95
C ILE A 6 -11.05 -6.46 1.64
N ASN A 7 -10.88 -7.52 0.90
CA ASN A 7 -11.11 -8.87 1.38
C ASN A 7 -9.81 -9.39 2.01
N GLU A 8 -9.91 -9.98 3.18
CA GLU A 8 -8.75 -10.55 3.87
C GLU A 8 -8.04 -11.64 3.06
N SER A 9 -8.71 -12.21 2.08
CA SER A 9 -8.09 -13.22 1.22
C SER A 9 -7.29 -12.65 0.05
N LEU A 10 -7.29 -11.33 -0.15
CA LEU A 10 -6.50 -10.72 -1.20
C LEU A 10 -5.01 -10.89 -0.93
N THR A 11 -4.26 -11.24 -1.97
CA THR A 11 -2.81 -11.42 -1.88
C THR A 11 -2.04 -10.34 -2.63
N ALA A 12 -2.67 -9.63 -3.54
CA ALA A 12 -2.06 -8.53 -4.28
C ALA A 12 -3.11 -7.50 -4.65
N ILE A 13 -2.72 -6.24 -4.67
CA ILE A 13 -3.62 -5.17 -5.07
C ILE A 13 -2.83 -4.09 -5.81
N VAL A 14 -3.47 -3.49 -6.81
CA VAL A 14 -2.91 -2.38 -7.56
C VAL A 14 -3.78 -1.14 -7.33
N VAL A 15 -3.15 -0.07 -6.85
CA VAL A 15 -3.80 1.23 -6.73
C VAL A 15 -3.41 2.04 -7.96
N PRO A 16 -4.35 2.38 -8.84
CA PRO A 16 -4.03 3.06 -10.09
C PRO A 16 -3.37 4.42 -9.88
N ASN A 17 -2.54 4.84 -10.82
CA ASN A 17 -1.86 6.13 -10.74
C ASN A 17 -2.80 7.33 -10.79
N SER A 18 -4.06 7.14 -11.14
CA SER A 18 -5.07 8.20 -11.04
C SER A 18 -5.47 8.52 -9.61
N VAL A 19 -5.14 7.63 -8.67
CA VAL A 19 -5.47 7.86 -7.26
C VAL A 19 -4.44 8.82 -6.67
N THR A 20 -4.93 9.90 -6.05
CA THR A 20 -4.06 10.92 -5.46
C THR A 20 -4.21 11.00 -3.93
N TYR A 21 -5.09 10.23 -3.36
CA TYR A 21 -5.35 10.24 -1.93
C TYR A 21 -5.73 8.85 -1.44
N ILE A 22 -5.22 8.46 -0.29
CA ILE A 22 -5.55 7.20 0.34
C ILE A 22 -5.76 7.43 1.83
N GLU A 23 -6.83 6.84 2.37
CA GLU A 23 -7.19 7.02 3.76
C GLU A 23 -6.45 6.04 4.66
N GLN A 24 -6.29 6.44 5.92
CA GLN A 24 -5.75 5.57 6.95
C GLN A 24 -6.64 4.33 7.08
N GLY A 25 -6.01 3.19 7.29
CA GLY A 25 -6.75 1.95 7.55
C GLY A 25 -7.23 1.21 6.32
N VAL A 26 -6.99 1.73 5.12
CA VAL A 26 -7.45 1.08 3.88
C VAL A 26 -6.95 -0.36 3.78
N PHE A 27 -5.70 -0.59 4.15
CA PHE A 27 -5.07 -1.93 4.07
C PHE A 27 -4.74 -2.50 5.44
N GLU A 28 -5.29 -1.91 6.48
CA GLU A 28 -5.04 -2.40 7.83
C GLU A 28 -5.57 -3.82 7.97
N SER A 29 -4.76 -4.68 8.58
CA SER A 29 -5.13 -6.08 8.84
C SER A 29 -5.37 -6.92 7.58
N CYS A 30 -4.87 -6.51 6.43
CA CYS A 30 -4.88 -7.35 5.24
C CYS A 30 -3.78 -8.42 5.39
N SER A 31 -4.04 -9.43 6.23
CA SER A 31 -3.00 -10.34 6.70
C SER A 31 -2.47 -11.30 5.64
N ASN A 32 -3.17 -11.44 4.51
CA ASN A 32 -2.73 -12.31 3.41
C ASN A 32 -2.15 -11.52 2.23
N LEU A 33 -2.10 -10.20 2.34
CA LEU A 33 -1.58 -9.35 1.28
C LEU A 33 -0.08 -9.49 1.19
N ILE A 34 0.44 -9.87 0.02
CA ILE A 34 1.85 -10.14 -0.20
C ILE A 34 2.52 -8.99 -0.95
N SER A 35 1.83 -8.40 -1.92
CA SER A 35 2.36 -7.29 -2.68
C SER A 35 1.32 -6.21 -2.92
N VAL A 36 1.77 -4.98 -2.98
CA VAL A 36 0.92 -3.81 -3.27
C VAL A 36 1.65 -2.92 -4.25
N THR A 37 0.93 -2.45 -5.26
CA THR A 37 1.41 -1.41 -6.15
C THR A 37 0.67 -0.13 -5.81
N LEU A 38 1.37 0.86 -5.31
CA LEU A 38 0.76 2.14 -4.94
C LEU A 38 0.84 3.13 -6.10
N SER A 39 -0.13 4.02 -6.15
CA SER A 39 -0.11 5.13 -7.11
C SER A 39 1.12 6.01 -6.86
N ASN A 40 1.88 6.30 -7.91
CA ASN A 40 3.02 7.21 -7.82
C ASN A 40 2.60 8.66 -7.61
N ASN A 41 1.33 8.95 -7.74
CA ASN A 41 0.77 10.30 -7.51
C ASN A 41 0.30 10.53 -6.07
N LEU A 42 0.47 9.53 -5.21
CA LEU A 42 0.24 9.73 -3.79
C LEU A 42 1.39 10.56 -3.22
N THR A 43 1.08 11.67 -2.59
CA THR A 43 2.08 12.54 -1.97
C THR A 43 2.06 12.44 -0.45
N ASN A 44 0.99 11.88 0.10
CA ASN A 44 0.82 11.64 1.52
C ASN A 44 0.31 10.23 1.70
N ILE A 45 1.03 9.42 2.48
CA ILE A 45 0.63 8.06 2.77
C ILE A 45 0.60 7.89 4.29
N PRO A 46 -0.53 7.47 4.86
CA PRO A 46 -0.60 7.28 6.30
C PRO A 46 0.47 6.32 6.81
N THR A 47 1.09 6.63 7.92
CA THR A 47 2.17 5.82 8.48
C THR A 47 1.69 4.47 9.00
N THR A 48 0.39 4.28 9.11
CA THR A 48 -0.22 3.03 9.57
C THR A 48 -0.96 2.31 8.45
N LEU A 49 -0.75 2.71 7.18
CA LEU A 49 -1.52 2.17 6.06
C LEU A 49 -1.48 0.65 6.01
N PHE A 50 -0.34 0.05 6.28
CA PHE A 50 -0.13 -1.40 6.21
C PHE A 50 0.02 -2.03 7.59
N GLU A 51 -0.49 -1.39 8.62
CA GLU A 51 -0.40 -1.94 9.98
C GLU A 51 -1.09 -3.30 10.01
N ASN A 52 -0.40 -4.29 10.59
CA ASN A 52 -0.88 -5.67 10.70
C ASN A 52 -0.97 -6.43 9.36
N ALA A 53 -0.38 -5.90 8.30
CA ALA A 53 -0.24 -6.63 7.04
C ALA A 53 1.02 -7.48 7.09
N PHE A 54 0.98 -8.57 7.87
CA PHE A 54 2.19 -9.31 8.23
C PHE A 54 2.80 -10.11 7.09
N SER A 55 2.04 -10.39 6.03
CA SER A 55 2.53 -11.14 4.87
C SER A 55 3.10 -10.25 3.78
N LEU A 56 2.98 -8.94 3.93
CA LEU A 56 3.40 -8.00 2.90
C LEU A 56 4.92 -7.97 2.81
N THR A 57 5.44 -8.30 1.63
CA THR A 57 6.88 -8.36 1.38
C THR A 57 7.37 -7.30 0.40
N THR A 58 6.50 -6.80 -0.47
CA THR A 58 6.90 -5.87 -1.53
C THR A 58 5.86 -4.78 -1.72
N ILE A 59 6.34 -3.54 -1.76
CA ILE A 59 5.51 -2.38 -2.08
C ILE A 59 6.16 -1.70 -3.29
N TYR A 60 5.42 -1.61 -4.40
CA TYR A 60 5.90 -0.91 -5.59
C TYR A 60 5.45 0.53 -5.53
N TYR A 61 6.40 1.45 -5.43
CA TYR A 61 6.08 2.87 -5.30
C TYR A 61 7.30 3.72 -5.66
N SER A 62 7.09 4.70 -6.53
CA SER A 62 8.14 5.62 -6.98
C SER A 62 7.77 7.09 -6.73
N GLY A 63 6.76 7.35 -5.91
CA GLY A 63 6.35 8.71 -5.61
C GLY A 63 7.22 9.37 -4.54
N THR A 64 6.72 10.47 -3.99
CA THR A 64 7.49 11.33 -3.08
C THR A 64 7.08 11.20 -1.62
N ALA A 65 6.06 10.42 -1.30
CA ALA A 65 5.59 10.29 0.09
C ALA A 65 6.67 9.68 0.97
N LYS A 66 6.72 10.14 2.20
CA LYS A 66 7.70 9.69 3.19
C LYS A 66 7.06 8.77 4.21
N GLY A 67 7.89 8.11 5.02
CA GLY A 67 7.41 7.25 6.10
C GLY A 67 7.32 5.79 5.73
N ALA A 68 7.89 5.40 4.58
CA ALA A 68 7.91 4.00 4.17
C ALA A 68 8.56 3.12 5.24
N PRO A 69 8.11 1.91 5.41
CA PRO A 69 7.09 1.17 4.65
C PRO A 69 5.67 1.28 5.22
N TRP A 70 5.34 2.39 5.80
CA TRP A 70 3.99 2.76 6.26
C TRP A 70 3.32 1.68 7.11
N GLY A 71 4.02 1.22 8.12
CA GLY A 71 3.51 0.25 9.09
C GLY A 71 3.77 -1.21 8.76
N ALA A 72 4.22 -1.53 7.55
CA ALA A 72 4.62 -2.90 7.22
C ALA A 72 5.94 -3.24 7.92
N THR A 73 6.06 -4.46 8.42
CA THR A 73 7.24 -4.84 9.20
C THR A 73 8.31 -5.53 8.37
N ASN A 74 7.94 -6.15 7.26
CA ASN A 74 8.87 -6.95 6.47
C ASN A 74 8.91 -6.57 4.99
N ALA A 75 8.29 -5.45 4.62
CA ALA A 75 8.19 -5.08 3.21
C ALA A 75 9.40 -4.27 2.75
N THR A 76 9.79 -4.50 1.50
CA THR A 76 10.76 -3.67 0.80
C THR A 76 10.03 -2.79 -0.22
N ILE A 77 10.61 -1.64 -0.50
CA ILE A 77 10.06 -0.71 -1.48
C ILE A 77 10.81 -0.92 -2.79
N GLU A 78 10.06 -1.22 -3.85
CA GLU A 78 10.58 -1.39 -5.19
C GLU A 78 10.01 -0.29 -6.10
N ALA A 79 10.70 -0.04 -7.21
CA ALA A 79 10.23 0.97 -8.13
C ALA A 79 8.92 0.56 -8.80
N ASN A 80 7.98 1.50 -8.87
CA ASN A 80 6.76 1.31 -9.63
C ASN A 80 6.91 1.99 -10.99
N ASN A 81 7.14 1.19 -12.02
CA ASN A 81 7.37 1.67 -13.37
C ASN A 81 6.08 1.73 -14.20
N THR A 82 4.94 1.60 -13.58
CA THR A 82 3.65 1.71 -14.24
C THR A 82 3.42 3.15 -14.68
N ILE A 83 3.01 3.32 -15.90
CA ILE A 83 2.75 4.64 -16.47
C ILE A 83 1.24 4.91 -16.47
#